data_235b7092c16e2ad03b7cebcd3b01099e
#
_entry.id   235b7092c16e2ad03b7cebcd3b01099e
#
_cell.length_a   1.000
_cell.length_b   1.000
_cell.length_c   1.000
_cell.angle_alpha   90.00
_cell.angle_beta   90.00
_cell.angle_gamma   90.00
#
_symmetry.space_group_name_H-M   'P 1'
#
loop_
_entity.id
_entity.type
_entity.pdbx_description
1 polymer ?
#
loop_
_entity_poly.entity_id
_entity_poly.type
_entity_poly.pdbx_seq_one_letter_code
_entity_poly.pdbx_strand_id
1 'polypeptide(L)'
;TDENDEDYREHMKRILKKRARLAPVRLESERELSDTLEPLLLDRLNLKKHQVFTTSVPLDLSFTWGLASHLSEKQCAALMYPPFTPQWPACLDRKRPIMEQVTAGGDVLLSYPYESMDPFVQLLREASRDPRVISIKITLYRLASQSHLAEALIDAAENGKEVTALFELRARFDE
;
A
#
# COMPACT_ATOMS: atom_id res chain seq x y z
N THR A 1 0.95 -16.68 24.78
CA THR A 1 1.90 -17.63 24.23
C THR A 1 1.47 -18.06 22.85
N ASP A 2 2.20 -17.61 21.84
CA ASP A 2 2.59 -18.31 20.60
C ASP A 2 1.56 -18.63 19.51
N GLU A 3 0.56 -17.77 19.29
CA GLU A 3 -0.20 -17.79 18.04
C GLU A 3 0.50 -17.01 16.89
N ASN A 4 1.62 -16.37 17.16
CA ASN A 4 2.30 -15.47 16.19
C ASN A 4 3.45 -16.10 15.39
N ASP A 5 3.80 -17.36 15.63
CA ASP A 5 4.94 -18.04 14.97
C ASP A 5 4.53 -19.06 13.90
N GLU A 6 3.22 -19.17 13.58
CA GLU A 6 2.81 -20.05 12.50
C GLU A 6 3.22 -19.42 11.16
N ASP A 7 4.02 -20.14 10.36
CA ASP A 7 4.35 -19.73 9.00
C ASP A 7 3.07 -19.36 8.24
N TYR A 8 3.00 -18.15 7.73
CA TYR A 8 1.84 -17.63 6.98
C TYR A 8 1.36 -18.60 5.89
N ARG A 9 2.26 -19.33 5.26
CA ARG A 9 1.92 -20.36 4.26
C ARG A 9 1.13 -21.52 4.86
N GLU A 10 1.50 -21.96 6.03
CA GLU A 10 0.80 -23.03 6.76
C GLU A 10 -0.58 -22.55 7.23
N HIS A 11 -0.63 -21.34 7.74
CA HIS A 11 -1.88 -20.67 8.11
C HIS A 11 -2.82 -20.55 6.91
N MET A 12 -2.34 -20.10 5.75
CA MET A 12 -3.14 -20.01 4.53
C MET A 12 -3.58 -21.36 4.02
N LYS A 13 -2.73 -22.37 4.03
CA LYS A 13 -3.11 -23.76 3.68
C LYS A 13 -4.24 -24.26 4.59
N ARG A 14 -4.18 -23.97 5.88
CA ARG A 14 -5.22 -24.33 6.84
C ARG A 14 -6.55 -23.60 6.55
N ILE A 15 -6.49 -22.30 6.24
CA ILE A 15 -7.67 -21.52 5.84
C ILE A 15 -8.28 -22.08 4.56
N LEU A 16 -7.48 -22.37 3.53
CA LEU A 16 -7.97 -22.95 2.27
C LEU A 16 -8.62 -24.30 2.47
N LYS A 17 -8.07 -25.16 3.33
CA LYS A 17 -8.72 -26.44 3.71
C LYS A 17 -10.05 -26.22 4.45
N LYS A 18 -10.12 -25.19 5.30
CA LYS A 18 -11.39 -24.83 5.97
C LYS A 18 -12.41 -24.28 4.99
N ARG A 19 -12.00 -23.51 3.96
CA ARG A 19 -12.90 -22.97 2.93
C ARG A 19 -13.72 -24.04 2.22
N ALA A 20 -13.15 -25.20 1.95
CA ALA A 20 -13.88 -26.33 1.36
C ALA A 20 -15.05 -26.85 2.23
N ARG A 21 -15.05 -26.47 3.52
CA ARG A 21 -16.11 -26.84 4.49
C ARG A 21 -17.09 -25.70 4.76
N LEU A 22 -16.86 -24.52 4.19
CA LEU A 22 -17.78 -23.39 4.33
C LEU A 22 -18.92 -23.55 3.35
N ALA A 23 -20.14 -23.43 3.83
CA ALA A 23 -21.31 -23.44 2.99
C ALA A 23 -21.45 -22.10 2.26
N PRO A 24 -21.65 -22.08 0.94
CA PRO A 24 -22.05 -20.88 0.23
C PRO A 24 -23.37 -20.36 0.80
N VAL A 25 -23.47 -19.04 0.92
CA VAL A 25 -24.69 -18.39 1.44
C VAL A 25 -25.39 -17.54 0.40
N ARG A 26 -24.74 -17.26 -0.71
CA ARG A 26 -25.24 -16.41 -1.80
C ARG A 26 -24.59 -16.81 -3.12
N LEU A 27 -25.37 -16.80 -4.19
CA LEU A 27 -24.93 -16.95 -5.58
C LEU A 27 -25.33 -15.70 -6.35
N GLU A 28 -24.39 -15.06 -7.00
CA GLU A 28 -24.62 -13.94 -7.89
C GLU A 28 -24.29 -14.30 -9.32
N SER A 29 -25.11 -13.84 -10.25
CA SER A 29 -24.94 -14.03 -11.68
C SER A 29 -25.24 -12.74 -12.43
N GLU A 30 -24.47 -12.43 -13.48
CA GLU A 30 -24.72 -11.28 -14.37
C GLU A 30 -25.93 -11.51 -15.30
N ARG A 31 -26.37 -12.75 -15.44
CA ARG A 31 -27.52 -13.13 -16.27
C ARG A 31 -28.37 -14.13 -15.53
N GLU A 32 -29.62 -14.22 -15.94
CA GLU A 32 -30.47 -15.31 -15.47
C GLU A 32 -29.87 -16.66 -15.83
N LEU A 33 -29.84 -17.54 -14.86
CA LEU A 33 -29.38 -18.92 -15.05
C LEU A 33 -30.43 -19.69 -15.84
N SER A 34 -29.99 -20.59 -16.69
CA SER A 34 -30.93 -21.48 -17.42
C SER A 34 -31.66 -22.42 -16.48
N ASP A 35 -32.84 -22.89 -16.92
CA ASP A 35 -33.67 -23.83 -16.18
C ASP A 35 -32.96 -25.15 -15.83
N THR A 36 -31.87 -25.47 -16.52
CA THR A 36 -31.06 -26.66 -16.27
C THR A 36 -29.89 -26.34 -15.33
N LEU A 37 -29.31 -25.15 -15.41
CA LEU A 37 -28.11 -24.78 -14.65
C LEU A 37 -28.46 -24.34 -13.23
N GLU A 38 -29.56 -23.58 -13.06
CA GLU A 38 -29.96 -23.11 -11.73
C GLU A 38 -30.19 -24.23 -10.72
N PRO A 39 -31.03 -25.28 -11.04
CA PRO A 39 -31.23 -26.39 -10.13
C PRO A 39 -29.95 -27.17 -9.81
N LEU A 40 -29.07 -27.34 -10.81
CA LEU A 40 -27.79 -28.02 -10.63
C LEU A 40 -26.88 -27.27 -9.64
N LEU A 41 -26.79 -25.93 -9.78
CA LEU A 41 -25.99 -25.12 -8.87
C LEU A 41 -26.59 -25.08 -7.47
N LEU A 42 -27.91 -24.95 -7.35
CA LEU A 42 -28.59 -24.96 -6.06
C LEU A 42 -28.34 -26.29 -5.30
N ASP A 43 -28.46 -27.42 -6.00
CA ASP A 43 -28.17 -28.73 -5.42
C ASP A 43 -26.70 -28.86 -4.99
N ARG A 44 -25.78 -28.56 -5.89
CA ARG A 44 -24.34 -28.72 -5.65
C ARG A 44 -23.80 -27.80 -4.56
N LEU A 45 -24.34 -26.58 -4.45
CA LEU A 45 -23.94 -25.58 -3.47
C LEU A 45 -24.80 -25.62 -2.20
N ASN A 46 -25.82 -26.45 -2.17
CA ASN A 46 -26.82 -26.53 -1.10
C ASN A 46 -27.46 -25.15 -0.80
N LEU A 47 -27.82 -24.45 -1.87
CA LEU A 47 -28.46 -23.14 -1.82
C LEU A 47 -29.96 -23.24 -2.09
N LYS A 48 -30.70 -22.26 -1.60
CA LYS A 48 -32.13 -22.07 -1.90
C LYS A 48 -32.31 -21.01 -2.97
N LYS A 49 -33.41 -21.04 -3.71
CA LYS A 49 -33.70 -20.08 -4.79
C LYS A 49 -33.62 -18.61 -4.36
N HIS A 50 -34.04 -18.27 -3.15
CA HIS A 50 -33.96 -16.92 -2.63
C HIS A 50 -32.52 -16.42 -2.32
N GLN A 51 -31.53 -17.31 -2.44
CA GLN A 51 -30.12 -16.98 -2.28
C GLN A 51 -29.41 -16.73 -3.63
N VAL A 52 -30.16 -16.82 -4.74
CA VAL A 52 -29.67 -16.52 -6.09
C VAL A 52 -30.08 -15.10 -6.45
N PHE A 53 -29.16 -14.30 -6.90
CA PHE A 53 -29.36 -12.90 -7.27
C PHE A 53 -28.83 -12.67 -8.67
N THR A 54 -29.65 -12.07 -9.52
CA THR A 54 -29.20 -11.60 -10.83
C THR A 54 -28.91 -10.10 -10.74
N THR A 55 -27.78 -9.69 -11.26
CA THR A 55 -27.36 -8.28 -11.29
C THR A 55 -26.97 -7.87 -12.70
N SER A 56 -27.32 -6.65 -13.09
CA SER A 56 -26.92 -6.08 -14.38
C SER A 56 -25.55 -5.37 -14.35
N VAL A 57 -24.93 -5.30 -13.16
CA VAL A 57 -23.59 -4.73 -13.00
C VAL A 57 -22.54 -5.83 -13.04
N PRO A 58 -21.33 -5.57 -13.54
CA PRO A 58 -20.23 -6.54 -13.50
C PRO A 58 -19.97 -7.04 -12.08
N LEU A 59 -19.80 -8.33 -11.90
CA LEU A 59 -19.50 -8.95 -10.60
C LEU A 59 -18.09 -8.63 -10.13
N ASP A 60 -17.17 -8.50 -11.06
CA ASP A 60 -15.79 -8.07 -10.80
C ASP A 60 -15.58 -6.64 -11.31
N LEU A 61 -15.28 -5.73 -10.40
CA LEU A 61 -14.99 -4.32 -10.68
C LEU A 61 -13.49 -4.02 -10.73
N SER A 62 -12.63 -5.03 -10.68
CA SER A 62 -11.17 -4.83 -10.67
C SER A 62 -10.66 -4.10 -11.92
N PHE A 63 -11.35 -4.24 -13.07
CA PHE A 63 -11.04 -3.51 -14.29
C PHE A 63 -11.05 -1.98 -14.11
N THR A 64 -11.78 -1.46 -13.12
CA THR A 64 -11.86 -0.02 -12.85
C THR A 64 -10.51 0.58 -12.47
N TRP A 65 -9.62 -0.19 -11.86
CA TRP A 65 -8.28 0.25 -11.51
C TRP A 65 -7.43 0.60 -12.74
N GLY A 66 -7.69 -0.09 -13.86
CA GLY A 66 -7.00 0.15 -15.13
C GLY A 66 -7.63 1.24 -16.00
N LEU A 67 -8.82 1.76 -15.68
CA LEU A 67 -9.52 2.69 -16.57
C LEU A 67 -8.72 3.95 -16.89
N ALA A 68 -8.04 4.53 -15.91
CA ALA A 68 -7.28 5.75 -16.09
C ALA A 68 -6.16 5.61 -17.15
N SER A 69 -5.53 4.43 -17.25
CA SER A 69 -4.47 4.16 -18.22
C SER A 69 -4.97 4.06 -19.67
N HIS A 70 -6.26 3.89 -19.88
CA HIS A 70 -6.91 3.81 -21.19
C HIS A 70 -7.55 5.12 -21.64
N LEU A 71 -7.50 6.16 -20.81
CA LEU A 71 -8.03 7.47 -21.13
C LEU A 71 -7.00 8.31 -21.88
N SER A 72 -7.46 9.12 -22.84
CA SER A 72 -6.63 10.14 -23.44
C SER A 72 -6.32 11.27 -22.45
N GLU A 73 -5.25 12.04 -22.67
CA GLU A 73 -4.90 13.19 -21.82
C GLU A 73 -6.08 14.17 -21.63
N LYS A 74 -6.83 14.43 -22.70
CA LYS A 74 -8.01 15.30 -22.65
C LYS A 74 -9.11 14.73 -21.75
N GLN A 75 -9.31 13.42 -21.78
CA GLN A 75 -10.30 12.76 -20.91
C GLN A 75 -9.81 12.73 -19.46
N CYS A 76 -8.52 12.45 -19.23
CA CYS A 76 -7.93 12.54 -17.89
C CYS A 76 -8.10 13.94 -17.31
N ALA A 77 -7.79 14.99 -18.06
CA ALA A 77 -7.95 16.37 -17.61
C ALA A 77 -9.40 16.75 -17.27
N ALA A 78 -10.39 16.12 -17.92
CA ALA A 78 -11.81 16.38 -17.68
C ALA A 78 -12.41 15.54 -16.52
N LEU A 79 -11.87 14.33 -16.29
CA LEU A 79 -12.46 13.33 -15.38
C LEU A 79 -11.66 13.11 -14.11
N MET A 80 -10.39 13.49 -14.09
CA MET A 80 -9.50 13.32 -12.96
C MET A 80 -9.32 14.65 -12.22
N TYR A 81 -9.14 14.56 -10.91
CA TYR A 81 -8.71 15.74 -10.15
C TYR A 81 -7.29 16.15 -10.55
N PRO A 82 -6.97 17.46 -10.53
CA PRO A 82 -5.60 17.91 -10.75
C PRO A 82 -4.67 17.25 -9.72
N PRO A 83 -3.43 16.90 -10.10
CA PRO A 83 -2.48 16.32 -9.18
C PRO A 83 -2.24 17.25 -8.00
N PHE A 84 -2.34 16.70 -6.80
CA PHE A 84 -1.99 17.44 -5.59
C PHE A 84 -0.46 17.53 -5.48
N THR A 85 0.04 18.74 -5.24
CA THR A 85 1.46 18.99 -5.00
C THR A 85 1.70 19.25 -3.52
N PRO A 86 2.40 18.33 -2.80
CA PRO A 86 2.73 18.52 -1.42
C PRO A 86 3.53 19.82 -1.20
N GLN A 87 3.22 20.51 -0.13
CA GLN A 87 3.86 21.80 0.18
C GLN A 87 5.09 21.61 1.07
N TRP A 88 6.06 22.48 0.93
CA TRP A 88 7.18 22.50 1.87
C TRP A 88 6.66 22.89 3.27
N PRO A 89 7.10 22.18 4.34
CA PRO A 89 6.64 22.46 5.70
C PRO A 89 6.98 23.89 6.12
N ALA A 90 6.01 24.61 6.67
CA ALA A 90 6.18 25.99 7.09
C ALA A 90 7.19 26.16 8.25
N CYS A 91 7.39 25.09 9.03
CA CYS A 91 8.33 25.09 10.16
C CYS A 91 9.79 24.91 9.75
N LEU A 92 10.08 24.64 8.47
CA LEU A 92 11.44 24.40 7.96
C LEU A 92 11.82 25.42 6.89
N ASP A 93 12.96 26.05 7.05
CA ASP A 93 13.53 26.92 6.02
C ASP A 93 14.22 26.07 4.94
N ARG A 94 13.72 26.19 3.68
CA ARG A 94 14.26 25.47 2.52
C ARG A 94 15.73 25.79 2.20
N LYS A 95 16.22 26.94 2.64
CA LYS A 95 17.58 27.42 2.34
C LYS A 95 18.63 26.98 3.36
N ARG A 96 18.21 26.40 4.47
CA ARG A 96 19.08 25.95 5.55
C ARG A 96 19.15 24.43 5.63
N PRO A 97 20.29 23.85 6.07
CA PRO A 97 20.37 22.43 6.33
C PRO A 97 19.29 21.96 7.32
N ILE A 98 18.63 20.86 7.00
CA ILE A 98 17.55 20.33 7.85
C ILE A 98 18.10 19.81 9.18
N MET A 99 19.27 19.17 9.16
CA MET A 99 19.94 18.67 10.36
C MET A 99 20.19 19.79 11.38
N GLU A 100 20.64 20.96 10.94
CA GLU A 100 20.85 22.11 11.80
C GLU A 100 19.54 22.60 12.43
N GLN A 101 18.48 22.65 11.63
CA GLN A 101 17.16 23.12 12.08
C GLN A 101 16.56 22.19 13.13
N VAL A 102 16.63 20.87 12.89
CA VAL A 102 16.15 19.88 13.85
C VAL A 102 16.98 19.90 15.13
N THR A 103 18.30 20.04 15.01
CA THR A 103 19.19 20.09 16.18
C THR A 103 18.93 21.33 17.05
N ALA A 104 18.64 22.48 16.41
CA ALA A 104 18.39 23.73 17.10
C ALA A 104 16.95 23.92 17.59
N GLY A 105 15.98 23.38 16.84
CA GLY A 105 14.54 23.63 17.05
C GLY A 105 13.78 22.52 17.76
N GLY A 106 14.38 21.34 17.93
CA GLY A 106 13.71 20.17 18.49
C GLY A 106 12.90 19.36 17.47
N ASP A 107 11.86 18.71 17.95
CA ASP A 107 11.05 17.78 17.15
C ASP A 107 10.31 18.50 16.02
N VAL A 108 10.27 17.85 14.85
CA VAL A 108 9.52 18.32 13.68
C VAL A 108 8.48 17.29 13.33
N LEU A 109 7.22 17.71 13.30
CA LEU A 109 6.09 16.90 12.82
C LEU A 109 5.78 17.29 11.37
N LEU A 110 5.70 16.28 10.51
CA LEU A 110 5.32 16.42 9.10
C LEU A 110 4.00 15.72 8.84
N SER A 111 3.08 16.41 8.14
CA SER A 111 1.75 15.91 7.84
C SER A 111 1.65 15.43 6.39
N TYR A 112 1.90 14.15 6.16
CA TYR A 112 1.76 13.54 4.83
C TYR A 112 0.30 13.20 4.51
N PRO A 113 -0.11 13.30 3.25
CA PRO A 113 0.61 13.70 2.03
C PRO A 113 0.59 15.21 1.75
N TYR A 114 0.13 16.04 2.69
CA TYR A 114 -0.04 17.49 2.49
C TYR A 114 1.30 18.23 2.47
N GLU A 115 2.22 17.80 3.30
CA GLU A 115 3.59 18.29 3.31
C GLU A 115 4.51 17.33 2.54
N SER A 116 5.58 17.90 1.95
CA SER A 116 6.54 17.15 1.15
C SER A 116 7.41 16.21 2.00
N MET A 117 7.73 15.04 1.43
CA MET A 117 8.77 14.15 1.97
C MET A 117 10.19 14.67 1.75
N ASP A 118 10.39 15.70 0.90
CA ASP A 118 11.71 16.21 0.55
C ASP A 118 12.57 16.61 1.75
N PRO A 119 12.06 17.28 2.80
CA PRO A 119 12.86 17.60 3.98
C PRO A 119 13.40 16.35 4.67
N PHE A 120 12.61 15.29 4.72
CA PHE A 120 13.04 14.05 5.34
C PHE A 120 14.12 13.33 4.52
N VAL A 121 13.95 13.28 3.20
CA VAL A 121 14.98 12.75 2.28
C VAL A 121 16.26 13.60 2.36
N GLN A 122 16.12 14.93 2.42
CA GLN A 122 17.25 15.84 2.59
C GLN A 122 17.97 15.58 3.91
N LEU A 123 17.26 15.43 5.02
CA LEU A 123 17.84 15.07 6.32
C LEU A 123 18.70 13.80 6.23
N LEU A 124 18.22 12.77 5.57
CA LEU A 124 18.97 11.52 5.38
C LEU A 124 20.23 11.72 4.54
N ARG A 125 20.14 12.52 3.47
CA ARG A 125 21.31 12.86 2.63
C ARG A 125 22.34 13.70 3.39
N GLU A 126 21.90 14.62 4.24
CA GLU A 126 22.79 15.39 5.12
C GLU A 126 23.45 14.45 6.15
N ALA A 127 22.66 13.60 6.80
CA ALA A 127 23.14 12.61 7.77
C ALA A 127 24.16 11.62 7.15
N SER A 128 23.93 11.20 5.93
CA SER A 128 24.86 10.34 5.17
C SER A 128 26.27 10.92 5.08
N ARG A 129 26.39 12.24 4.99
CA ARG A 129 27.66 12.96 4.77
C ARG A 129 28.26 13.58 6.03
N ASP A 130 27.46 13.77 7.08
CA ASP A 130 27.94 14.40 8.32
C ASP A 130 28.78 13.38 9.13
N PRO A 131 30.06 13.69 9.41
CA PRO A 131 30.94 12.80 10.17
C PRO A 131 30.48 12.59 11.63
N ARG A 132 29.64 13.46 12.15
CA ARG A 132 29.08 13.34 13.51
C ARG A 132 27.99 12.29 13.61
N VAL A 133 27.37 11.91 12.48
CA VAL A 133 26.37 10.85 12.43
C VAL A 133 27.07 9.51 12.35
N ILE A 134 26.80 8.65 13.32
CA ILE A 134 27.39 7.32 13.42
C ILE A 134 26.43 6.28 12.84
N SER A 135 25.14 6.41 13.15
CA SER A 135 24.12 5.43 12.73
C SER A 135 22.80 6.08 12.33
N ILE A 136 22.07 5.40 11.44
CA ILE A 136 20.72 5.73 11.02
C ILE A 136 19.83 4.51 11.29
N LYS A 137 18.77 4.68 12.07
CA LYS A 137 17.78 3.63 12.35
C LYS A 137 16.42 4.10 11.88
N ILE A 138 15.75 3.30 11.06
CA ILE A 138 14.49 3.67 10.43
C ILE A 138 13.53 2.48 10.38
N THR A 139 12.24 2.76 10.58
CA THR A 139 11.16 1.81 10.36
C THR A 139 10.28 2.32 9.22
N LEU A 140 10.06 1.48 8.21
CA LEU A 140 9.29 1.79 7.02
C LEU A 140 8.20 0.76 6.81
N TYR A 141 6.96 1.22 6.74
CA TYR A 141 5.83 0.33 6.47
C TYR A 141 5.77 -0.06 4.98
N ARG A 142 5.96 0.93 4.09
CA ARG A 142 5.98 0.73 2.64
C ARG A 142 7.13 1.46 2.00
N LEU A 143 7.68 0.84 0.96
CA LEU A 143 8.71 1.43 0.13
C LEU A 143 8.22 1.47 -1.32
N ALA A 144 8.29 2.63 -1.96
CA ALA A 144 8.02 2.75 -3.39
C ALA A 144 9.10 2.02 -4.21
N SER A 145 8.73 1.50 -5.38
CA SER A 145 9.65 0.79 -6.29
C SER A 145 10.85 1.64 -6.74
N GLN A 146 10.69 2.98 -6.77
CA GLN A 146 11.75 3.95 -7.01
C GLN A 146 11.77 4.94 -5.84
N SER A 147 12.44 4.57 -4.77
CA SER A 147 12.42 5.32 -3.53
C SER A 147 13.71 6.10 -3.32
N HIS A 148 13.62 7.44 -3.41
CA HIS A 148 14.72 8.33 -3.03
C HIS A 148 15.16 8.17 -1.56
N LEU A 149 14.27 7.64 -0.74
CA LEU A 149 14.58 7.32 0.65
C LEU A 149 15.49 6.09 0.74
N ALA A 150 15.23 5.04 -0.06
CA ALA A 150 16.10 3.88 -0.13
C ALA A 150 17.49 4.26 -0.68
N GLU A 151 17.54 5.08 -1.73
CA GLU A 151 18.79 5.61 -2.27
C GLU A 151 19.61 6.35 -1.19
N ALA A 152 18.96 7.23 -0.43
CA ALA A 152 19.64 7.97 0.64
C ALA A 152 20.17 7.06 1.77
N LEU A 153 19.49 5.96 2.08
CA LEU A 153 19.96 4.97 3.05
C LEU A 153 21.13 4.15 2.52
N ILE A 154 21.11 3.78 1.24
CA ILE A 154 22.23 3.11 0.56
C ILE A 154 23.46 4.01 0.57
N ASP A 155 23.31 5.27 0.15
CA ASP A 155 24.38 6.29 0.19
C ASP A 155 24.97 6.42 1.60
N ALA A 156 24.14 6.38 2.63
CA ALA A 156 24.60 6.47 4.02
C ALA A 156 25.45 5.25 4.40
N ALA A 157 25.03 4.04 4.02
CA ALA A 157 25.78 2.83 4.28
C ALA A 157 27.12 2.83 3.53
N GLU A 158 27.13 3.24 2.27
CA GLU A 158 28.35 3.38 1.45
C GLU A 158 29.31 4.44 2.02
N ASN A 159 28.80 5.49 2.66
CA ASN A 159 29.58 6.48 3.38
C ASN A 159 30.03 6.02 4.80
N GLY A 160 29.87 4.72 5.10
CA GLY A 160 30.36 4.11 6.34
C GLY A 160 29.48 4.36 7.56
N LYS A 161 28.20 4.72 7.38
CA LYS A 161 27.25 4.82 8.48
C LYS A 161 26.68 3.42 8.81
N GLU A 162 26.41 3.17 10.07
CA GLU A 162 25.63 2.00 10.48
C GLU A 162 24.15 2.25 10.17
N VAL A 163 23.61 1.56 9.16
CA VAL A 163 22.22 1.71 8.75
C VAL A 163 21.41 0.48 9.14
N THR A 164 20.40 0.68 9.99
CA THR A 164 19.43 -0.36 10.35
C THR A 164 18.05 0.06 9.85
N ALA A 165 17.50 -0.69 8.89
CA ALA A 165 16.17 -0.44 8.34
C ALA A 165 15.25 -1.64 8.59
N LEU A 166 14.10 -1.39 9.21
CA LEU A 166 13.05 -2.38 9.40
C LEU A 166 11.97 -2.15 8.34
N PHE A 167 11.66 -3.19 7.57
CA PHE A 167 10.64 -3.14 6.52
C PHE A 167 9.54 -4.15 6.79
N GLU A 168 8.29 -3.77 6.52
CA GLU A 168 7.20 -4.70 6.39
C GLU A 168 7.20 -5.31 4.98
N LEU A 169 7.59 -6.60 4.88
CA LEU A 169 7.74 -7.29 3.59
C LEU A 169 6.40 -7.55 2.89
N ARG A 170 5.32 -7.55 3.65
CA ARG A 170 3.97 -7.76 3.14
C ARG A 170 3.05 -6.70 3.70
N ALA A 171 3.29 -5.47 3.32
CA ALA A 171 2.40 -4.38 3.66
C ALA A 171 1.00 -4.68 3.10
N ARG A 172 -0.03 -4.31 3.85
CA ARG A 172 -1.42 -4.55 3.45
C ARG A 172 -1.69 -3.97 2.06
N PHE A 173 -2.27 -4.76 1.17
CA PHE A 173 -2.53 -4.48 -0.24
C PHE A 173 -1.29 -4.44 -1.16
N ASP A 174 -0.13 -4.87 -0.72
CA ASP A 174 0.99 -5.16 -1.61
C ASP A 174 0.85 -6.62 -2.09
N GLU A 175 0.83 -6.82 -3.41
CA GLU A 175 0.80 -8.13 -4.07
C GLU A 175 2.22 -8.64 -4.38
#